data_14a11de98dac10ddb9927c17176d8ecf
#
_entry.id   14a11de98dac10ddb9927c17176d8ecf
#
_cell.length_a   1.000
_cell.length_b   1.000
_cell.length_c   1.000
_cell.angle_alpha   90.00
_cell.angle_beta   90.00
_cell.angle_gamma   90.00
#
_symmetry.space_group_name_H-M   'P 1'
#
loop_
_entity.id
_entity.type
_entity.pdbx_description
1 polymer ?
#
loop_
_entity_poly.entity_id
_entity_poly.type
_entity_poly.pdbx_seq_one_letter_code
_entity_poly.pdbx_strand_id
1 'polypeptide(L)'
;EIMPSLVGSEMCIRDRTIVMLMLITVVFNLFLTPGTPLFTIWKLTITQEGLKMAISMAIRLTLLIIGSSVMTLTTTPNNLTDGMEKMMGPLKVFKVPVHEVAMMMSIALRFIPILLEETDKIMKAQIARGADFESGNIFKRAKAMVPLLVPLFISAFRRANDLAMAMEARCYRGGEGRTKMKPLIYHKRDYIAYGCIAAYMVISIVVGRLPFLP
;
A
#
# COMPACT_ATOMS: atom_id res chain seq x y z
N GLU A 1 15.62 -15.78 4.65
CA GLU A 1 14.62 -16.65 5.37
C GLU A 1 13.76 -15.90 6.40
N ILE A 2 14.05 -14.66 6.75
CA ILE A 2 13.28 -13.87 7.75
C ILE A 2 12.03 -13.21 7.14
N MET A 3 12.00 -12.95 5.83
CA MET A 3 10.87 -12.30 5.16
C MET A 3 9.54 -13.07 5.14
N PRO A 4 9.47 -14.40 4.92
CA PRO A 4 8.18 -15.08 4.84
C PRO A 4 7.48 -15.22 6.20
N SER A 5 8.21 -15.26 7.32
CA SER A 5 7.61 -15.38 8.65
C SER A 5 7.01 -14.05 9.15
N LEU A 6 7.61 -12.91 8.81
CA LEU A 6 7.08 -11.58 9.13
C LEU A 6 5.80 -11.28 8.33
N VAL A 7 5.78 -11.63 7.04
CA VAL A 7 4.58 -11.46 6.20
C VAL A 7 3.41 -12.28 6.71
N GLY A 8 3.65 -13.50 7.19
CA GLY A 8 2.58 -14.37 7.73
C GLY A 8 2.01 -13.86 9.06
N SER A 9 2.85 -13.39 9.97
CA SER A 9 2.40 -12.87 11.28
C SER A 9 1.73 -11.51 11.17
N GLU A 10 2.23 -10.62 10.32
CA GLU A 10 1.61 -9.32 10.05
C GLU A 10 0.26 -9.45 9.34
N MET A 11 0.11 -10.44 8.44
CA MET A 11 -1.20 -10.74 7.83
C MET A 11 -2.23 -11.15 8.88
N CYS A 12 -1.91 -12.06 9.81
CA CYS A 12 -2.84 -12.50 10.85
C CYS A 12 -3.25 -11.37 11.79
N ILE A 13 -2.32 -10.50 12.19
CA ILE A 13 -2.59 -9.36 13.08
C ILE A 13 -3.43 -8.31 12.34
N ARG A 14 -3.11 -8.03 11.11
CA ARG A 14 -3.84 -7.08 10.26
C ARG A 14 -5.28 -7.56 10.00
N ASP A 15 -5.44 -8.83 9.64
CA ASP A 15 -6.77 -9.41 9.38
C ASP A 15 -7.63 -9.41 10.64
N ARG A 16 -7.07 -9.71 11.82
CA ARG A 16 -7.79 -9.63 13.09
C ARG A 16 -8.25 -8.21 13.43
N THR A 17 -7.39 -7.22 13.22
CA THR A 17 -7.72 -5.81 13.46
C THR A 17 -8.80 -5.32 12.49
N ILE A 18 -8.71 -5.71 11.21
CA ILE A 18 -9.69 -5.35 10.19
C ILE A 18 -11.04 -6.01 10.46
N VAL A 19 -11.05 -7.29 10.82
CA VAL A 19 -12.28 -8.02 11.19
C VAL A 19 -12.94 -7.37 12.42
N MET A 20 -12.15 -6.98 13.42
CA MET A 20 -12.66 -6.28 14.61
C MET A 20 -13.29 -4.93 14.23
N LEU A 21 -12.61 -4.16 13.36
CA LEU A 21 -13.10 -2.86 12.89
C LEU A 21 -14.36 -3.01 12.03
N MET A 22 -14.41 -4.04 11.18
CA MET A 22 -15.59 -4.41 10.40
C MET A 22 -16.77 -4.78 11.31
N LEU A 23 -16.53 -5.57 12.36
CA LEU A 23 -17.55 -5.97 13.31
C LEU A 23 -18.10 -4.77 14.06
N ILE A 24 -17.25 -3.86 14.50
CA ILE A 24 -17.65 -2.59 15.13
C ILE A 24 -18.51 -1.76 14.18
N THR A 25 -18.08 -1.61 12.90
CA THR A 25 -18.84 -0.81 11.92
C THR A 25 -20.20 -1.42 11.62
N VAL A 26 -20.29 -2.75 11.49
CA VAL A 26 -21.57 -3.46 11.29
C VAL A 26 -22.49 -3.27 12.47
N VAL A 27 -21.99 -3.41 13.71
CA VAL A 27 -22.76 -3.20 14.93
C VAL A 27 -23.27 -1.76 15.04
N PHE A 28 -22.39 -0.78 14.76
CA PHE A 28 -22.80 0.63 14.78
C PHE A 28 -23.89 0.92 13.73
N ASN A 29 -23.75 0.44 12.50
CA ASN A 29 -24.77 0.65 11.46
C ASN A 29 -26.08 -0.06 11.78
N LEU A 30 -26.05 -1.22 12.44
CA LEU A 30 -27.22 -1.96 12.82
C LEU A 30 -28.08 -1.20 13.85
N PHE A 31 -27.42 -0.48 14.79
CA PHE A 31 -28.09 0.19 15.90
C PHE A 31 -28.31 1.70 15.70
N LEU A 32 -27.47 2.38 14.93
CA LEU A 32 -27.57 3.83 14.74
C LEU A 32 -28.38 4.25 13.50
N THR A 33 -28.65 3.33 12.57
CA THR A 33 -29.39 3.72 11.34
C THR A 33 -30.89 3.85 11.64
N PRO A 34 -31.48 5.05 11.52
CA PRO A 34 -32.93 5.22 11.69
C PRO A 34 -33.68 4.60 10.50
N GLY A 35 -34.71 3.84 10.78
CA GLY A 35 -35.54 3.21 9.75
C GLY A 35 -36.76 2.50 10.38
N THR A 36 -37.46 1.68 9.56
CA THR A 36 -38.63 0.92 10.03
C THR A 36 -38.23 -0.14 11.05
N PRO A 37 -38.75 -0.12 12.29
CA PRO A 37 -38.34 -1.05 13.34
C PRO A 37 -38.85 -2.47 13.02
N LEU A 38 -37.95 -3.43 12.91
CA LEU A 38 -38.27 -4.87 12.82
C LEU A 38 -38.43 -5.49 14.21
N PHE A 39 -37.58 -5.09 15.13
CA PHE A 39 -37.59 -5.58 16.51
C PHE A 39 -37.07 -4.52 17.46
N THR A 40 -37.85 -4.23 18.49
CA THR A 40 -37.47 -3.27 19.55
C THR A 40 -37.17 -4.04 20.82
N ILE A 41 -35.91 -4.06 21.23
CA ILE A 41 -35.48 -4.54 22.54
C ILE A 41 -35.04 -3.32 23.36
N TRP A 42 -35.88 -2.88 24.23
CA TRP A 42 -35.69 -1.76 25.20
C TRP A 42 -35.32 -0.43 24.53
N LYS A 43 -34.06 -0.05 24.41
CA LYS A 43 -33.56 1.16 23.74
C LYS A 43 -32.87 0.93 22.37
N LEU A 44 -32.75 -0.31 21.97
CA LEU A 44 -32.05 -0.71 20.72
C LEU A 44 -33.08 -1.20 19.70
N THR A 45 -33.25 -0.45 18.63
CA THR A 45 -34.15 -0.77 17.53
C THR A 45 -33.34 -1.30 16.34
N ILE A 46 -33.53 -2.55 16.01
CA ILE A 46 -33.00 -3.13 14.77
C ILE A 46 -33.94 -2.72 13.65
N THR A 47 -33.42 -1.96 12.69
CA THR A 47 -34.18 -1.49 11.53
C THR A 47 -33.86 -2.32 10.30
N GLN A 48 -34.85 -2.49 9.42
CA GLN A 48 -34.67 -3.24 8.16
C GLN A 48 -33.66 -2.57 7.24
N GLU A 49 -33.63 -1.24 7.27
CA GLU A 49 -32.68 -0.41 6.53
C GLU A 49 -31.27 -0.53 7.09
N GLY A 50 -31.14 -0.53 8.42
CA GLY A 50 -29.86 -0.76 9.12
C GLY A 50 -29.26 -2.13 8.81
N LEU A 51 -30.10 -3.18 8.73
CA LEU A 51 -29.65 -4.53 8.40
C LEU A 51 -29.14 -4.61 6.93
N LYS A 52 -29.89 -4.02 5.98
CA LYS A 52 -29.45 -3.95 4.57
C LYS A 52 -28.14 -3.19 4.44
N MET A 53 -28.02 -2.05 5.13
CA MET A 53 -26.80 -1.23 5.09
C MET A 53 -25.62 -1.94 5.74
N ALA A 54 -25.82 -2.62 6.86
CA ALA A 54 -24.79 -3.41 7.54
C ALA A 54 -24.26 -4.55 6.65
N ILE A 55 -25.15 -5.29 6.00
CA ILE A 55 -24.80 -6.38 5.06
C ILE A 55 -24.04 -5.82 3.84
N SER A 56 -24.53 -4.74 3.24
CA SER A 56 -23.89 -4.11 2.08
C SER A 56 -22.49 -3.62 2.42
N MET A 57 -22.32 -2.99 3.58
CA MET A 57 -21.01 -2.53 4.08
C MET A 57 -20.07 -3.71 4.37
N ALA A 58 -20.57 -4.78 4.98
CA ALA A 58 -19.78 -5.98 5.25
C ALA A 58 -19.25 -6.60 3.95
N ILE A 59 -20.12 -6.78 2.96
CA ILE A 59 -19.73 -7.31 1.65
C ILE A 59 -18.73 -6.39 0.96
N ARG A 60 -18.96 -5.08 0.95
CA ARG A 60 -18.08 -4.09 0.32
C ARG A 60 -16.68 -4.10 0.95
N LEU A 61 -16.61 -4.11 2.28
CA LEU A 61 -15.32 -4.16 2.99
C LEU A 61 -14.60 -5.47 2.74
N THR A 62 -15.31 -6.61 2.78
CA THR A 62 -14.73 -7.92 2.50
C THR A 62 -14.15 -7.99 1.08
N LEU A 63 -14.88 -7.51 0.07
CA LEU A 63 -14.40 -7.48 -1.31
C LEU A 63 -13.18 -6.57 -1.49
N LEU A 64 -13.14 -5.41 -0.81
CA LEU A 64 -11.99 -4.52 -0.84
C LEU A 64 -10.75 -5.17 -0.21
N ILE A 65 -10.92 -5.87 0.91
CA ILE A 65 -9.83 -6.59 1.59
C ILE A 65 -9.30 -7.71 0.70
N ILE A 66 -10.17 -8.54 0.16
CA ILE A 66 -9.79 -9.64 -0.75
C ILE A 66 -9.08 -9.07 -1.98
N GLY A 67 -9.63 -8.03 -2.60
CA GLY A 67 -9.04 -7.41 -3.78
C GLY A 67 -7.64 -6.84 -3.52
N SER A 68 -7.46 -6.11 -2.42
CA SER A 68 -6.15 -5.57 -2.04
C SER A 68 -5.14 -6.67 -1.67
N SER A 69 -5.59 -7.72 -1.00
CA SER A 69 -4.74 -8.87 -0.63
C SER A 69 -4.28 -9.64 -1.86
N VAL A 70 -5.18 -9.92 -2.79
CA VAL A 70 -4.84 -10.56 -4.07
C VAL A 70 -3.83 -9.71 -4.85
N MET A 71 -4.04 -8.40 -4.95
CA MET A 71 -3.10 -7.50 -5.61
C MET A 71 -1.70 -7.56 -4.96
N THR A 72 -1.64 -7.51 -3.63
CA THR A 72 -0.35 -7.53 -2.89
C THR A 72 0.39 -8.86 -3.07
N LEU A 73 -0.33 -9.98 -3.14
CA LEU A 73 0.26 -11.32 -3.30
C LEU A 73 0.69 -11.62 -4.74
N THR A 74 -0.02 -11.06 -5.73
CA THR A 74 0.23 -11.37 -7.14
C THR A 74 1.18 -10.40 -7.82
N THR A 75 1.28 -9.16 -7.32
CA THR A 75 2.05 -8.10 -7.97
C THR A 75 3.29 -7.75 -7.16
N THR A 76 4.47 -7.92 -7.77
CA THR A 76 5.72 -7.47 -7.16
C THR A 76 5.78 -5.93 -7.15
N PRO A 77 6.43 -5.31 -6.14
CA PRO A 77 6.56 -3.85 -6.06
C PRO A 77 7.20 -3.23 -7.32
N ASN A 78 8.15 -3.94 -7.94
CA ASN A 78 8.79 -3.48 -9.17
C ASN A 78 7.82 -3.43 -10.36
N ASN A 79 6.97 -4.46 -10.51
CA ASN A 79 5.95 -4.50 -11.56
C ASN A 79 4.89 -3.40 -11.35
N LEU A 80 4.56 -3.10 -10.08
CA LEU A 80 3.66 -2.02 -9.74
C LEU A 80 4.25 -0.66 -10.16
N THR A 81 5.54 -0.42 -9.89
CA THR A 81 6.24 0.80 -10.29
C THR A 81 6.29 0.94 -11.82
N ASP A 82 6.55 -0.14 -12.54
CA ASP A 82 6.54 -0.16 -13.99
C ASP A 82 5.13 0.11 -14.57
N GLY A 83 4.10 -0.42 -13.92
CA GLY A 83 2.70 -0.14 -14.27
C GLY A 83 2.35 1.34 -14.04
N MET A 84 2.78 1.92 -12.92
CA MET A 84 2.59 3.35 -12.63
C MET A 84 3.29 4.24 -13.67
N GLU A 85 4.52 3.90 -14.08
CA GLU A 85 5.23 4.63 -15.13
C GLU A 85 4.44 4.66 -16.45
N LYS A 86 3.86 3.51 -16.84
CA LYS A 86 3.01 3.45 -18.04
C LYS A 86 1.73 4.27 -17.89
N MET A 87 1.09 4.20 -16.72
CA MET A 87 -0.13 4.96 -16.43
C MET A 87 0.11 6.48 -16.40
N MET A 88 1.29 6.89 -15.91
CA MET A 88 1.72 8.28 -15.89
C MET A 88 2.24 8.77 -17.25
N GLY A 89 2.31 7.89 -18.27
CA GLY A 89 2.72 8.26 -19.64
C GLY A 89 2.07 9.52 -20.19
N PRO A 90 0.72 9.72 -20.08
CA PRO A 90 0.06 10.95 -20.52
C PRO A 90 0.53 12.22 -19.82
N LEU A 91 1.05 12.11 -18.57
CA LEU A 91 1.58 13.26 -17.82
C LEU A 91 2.88 13.84 -18.41
N LYS A 92 3.54 13.14 -19.34
CA LYS A 92 4.66 13.70 -20.10
C LYS A 92 4.28 14.97 -20.87
N VAL A 93 2.99 15.12 -21.25
CA VAL A 93 2.47 16.33 -21.88
C VAL A 93 2.62 17.55 -20.96
N PHE A 94 2.56 17.35 -19.65
CA PHE A 94 2.77 18.38 -18.62
C PHE A 94 4.23 18.56 -18.22
N LYS A 95 5.20 18.08 -19.04
CA LYS A 95 6.65 18.12 -18.77
C LYS A 95 7.08 17.45 -17.45
N VAL A 96 6.30 16.53 -16.94
CA VAL A 96 6.68 15.75 -15.75
C VAL A 96 7.71 14.69 -16.17
N PRO A 97 8.85 14.59 -15.50
CA PRO A 97 9.90 13.61 -15.80
C PRO A 97 9.49 12.22 -15.26
N VAL A 98 8.49 11.60 -15.91
CA VAL A 98 7.86 10.33 -15.46
C VAL A 98 8.87 9.19 -15.35
N HIS A 99 9.83 9.12 -16.29
CA HIS A 99 10.84 8.09 -16.30
C HIS A 99 11.79 8.23 -15.10
N GLU A 100 12.23 9.43 -14.79
CA GLU A 100 13.11 9.72 -13.67
C GLU A 100 12.43 9.40 -12.34
N VAL A 101 11.14 9.73 -12.21
CA VAL A 101 10.33 9.38 -11.02
C VAL A 101 10.23 7.87 -10.87
N ALA A 102 9.92 7.14 -11.93
CA ALA A 102 9.83 5.67 -11.89
C ALA A 102 11.19 5.02 -11.53
N MET A 103 12.28 5.58 -12.05
CA MET A 103 13.62 5.13 -11.70
C MET A 103 13.96 5.40 -10.23
N MET A 104 13.65 6.59 -9.71
CA MET A 104 13.82 6.90 -8.28
C MET A 104 13.04 5.93 -7.40
N MET A 105 11.79 5.61 -7.76
CA MET A 105 10.97 4.62 -7.05
C MET A 105 11.61 3.22 -7.07
N SER A 106 12.13 2.78 -8.21
CA SER A 106 12.80 1.47 -8.32
C SER A 106 14.08 1.41 -7.48
N ILE A 107 14.86 2.50 -7.44
CA ILE A 107 16.06 2.61 -6.60
C ILE A 107 15.66 2.60 -5.12
N ALA A 108 14.64 3.37 -4.74
CA ALA A 108 14.14 3.42 -3.36
C ALA A 108 13.69 2.04 -2.88
N LEU A 109 12.88 1.32 -3.66
CA LEU A 109 12.42 -0.03 -3.33
C LEU A 109 13.57 -1.03 -3.14
N ARG A 110 14.66 -0.86 -3.90
CA ARG A 110 15.88 -1.68 -3.73
C ARG A 110 16.65 -1.33 -2.47
N PHE A 111 16.68 -0.05 -2.10
CA PHE A 111 17.43 0.40 -0.94
C PHE A 111 16.71 0.19 0.39
N ILE A 112 15.39 0.06 0.40
CA ILE A 112 14.63 -0.20 1.64
C ILE A 112 15.18 -1.39 2.43
N PRO A 113 15.32 -2.62 1.87
CA PRO A 113 15.85 -3.75 2.62
C PRO A 113 17.29 -3.50 3.12
N ILE A 114 18.12 -2.87 2.30
CA ILE A 114 19.51 -2.57 2.63
C ILE A 114 19.60 -1.58 3.79
N LEU A 115 18.75 -0.54 3.79
CA LEU A 115 18.69 0.46 4.86
C LEU A 115 18.10 -0.13 6.15
N LEU A 116 17.17 -1.08 6.07
CA LEU A 116 16.67 -1.79 7.25
C LEU A 116 17.79 -2.60 7.92
N GLU A 117 18.56 -3.38 7.15
CA GLU A 117 19.71 -4.12 7.68
C GLU A 117 20.76 -3.19 8.30
N GLU A 118 21.03 -2.05 7.67
CA GLU A 118 21.96 -1.04 8.18
C GLU A 118 21.45 -0.44 9.49
N THR A 119 20.16 -0.13 9.55
CA THR A 119 19.49 0.38 10.74
C THR A 119 19.64 -0.58 11.91
N ASP A 120 19.41 -1.89 11.68
CA ASP A 120 19.58 -2.92 12.72
C ASP A 120 21.03 -3.01 13.23
N LYS A 121 22.00 -2.89 12.32
CA LYS A 121 23.43 -2.89 12.69
C LYS A 121 23.79 -1.66 13.54
N ILE A 122 23.34 -0.48 13.10
CA ILE A 122 23.59 0.77 13.82
C ILE A 122 22.89 0.74 15.18
N MET A 123 21.65 0.24 15.25
CA MET A 123 20.88 0.11 16.48
C MET A 123 21.62 -0.78 17.50
N LYS A 124 22.07 -1.97 17.08
CA LYS A 124 22.85 -2.88 17.91
C LYS A 124 24.15 -2.24 18.42
N ALA A 125 24.84 -1.51 17.55
CA ALA A 125 26.05 -0.79 17.93
C ALA A 125 25.78 0.33 18.94
N GLN A 126 24.67 1.06 18.82
CA GLN A 126 24.30 2.11 19.77
C GLN A 126 23.85 1.55 21.11
N ILE A 127 23.13 0.42 21.13
CA ILE A 127 22.77 -0.29 22.36
C ILE A 127 24.05 -0.73 23.11
N ALA A 128 25.03 -1.26 22.39
CA ALA A 128 26.32 -1.63 22.98
C ALA A 128 27.08 -0.44 23.55
N ARG A 129 26.82 0.79 23.09
CA ARG A 129 27.35 2.05 23.64
C ARG A 129 26.52 2.63 24.78
N GLY A 130 25.48 1.91 25.24
CA GLY A 130 24.61 2.31 26.34
C GLY A 130 23.46 3.22 25.94
N ALA A 131 23.11 3.29 24.64
CA ALA A 131 21.92 3.99 24.21
C ALA A 131 20.66 3.21 24.61
N ASP A 132 19.71 3.91 25.22
CA ASP A 132 18.41 3.37 25.62
C ASP A 132 17.31 3.98 24.73
N PHE A 133 16.67 3.12 23.93
CA PHE A 133 15.62 3.51 22.98
C PHE A 133 14.21 3.28 23.52
N GLU A 134 14.08 2.55 24.64
CA GLU A 134 12.78 2.09 25.15
C GLU A 134 12.29 2.91 26.35
N SER A 135 13.20 3.43 27.20
CA SER A 135 12.81 4.10 28.42
C SER A 135 12.68 5.62 28.25
N GLY A 136 11.63 6.17 28.85
CA GLY A 136 11.45 7.61 28.99
C GLY A 136 10.29 8.23 28.22
N ASN A 137 10.16 9.54 28.38
CA ASN A 137 9.10 10.34 27.75
C ASN A 137 9.35 10.46 26.25
N ILE A 138 8.28 10.72 25.44
CA ILE A 138 8.32 10.81 23.96
C ILE A 138 9.48 11.70 23.47
N PHE A 139 9.74 12.82 24.12
CA PHE A 139 10.87 13.73 23.82
C PHE A 139 12.24 13.10 24.04
N LYS A 140 12.40 12.30 25.11
CA LYS A 140 13.64 11.56 25.37
C LYS A 140 13.88 10.48 24.32
N ARG A 141 12.84 9.74 23.93
CA ARG A 141 12.91 8.73 22.86
C ARG A 141 13.27 9.35 21.51
N ALA A 142 12.67 10.48 21.15
CA ALA A 142 13.03 11.20 19.93
C ALA A 142 14.49 11.64 19.93
N LYS A 143 15.01 12.17 21.04
CA LYS A 143 16.42 12.56 21.18
C LYS A 143 17.37 11.36 21.14
N ALA A 144 16.96 10.21 21.68
CA ALA A 144 17.72 8.97 21.63
C ALA A 144 17.82 8.37 20.21
N MET A 145 16.91 8.72 19.30
CA MET A 145 16.96 8.28 17.90
C MET A 145 17.94 9.09 17.04
N VAL A 146 18.36 10.28 17.45
CA VAL A 146 19.31 11.12 16.69
C VAL A 146 20.65 10.42 16.43
N PRO A 147 21.31 9.74 17.39
CA PRO A 147 22.53 8.99 17.16
C PRO A 147 22.38 7.81 16.17
N LEU A 148 21.15 7.38 15.89
CA LEU A 148 20.83 6.37 14.88
C LEU A 148 20.62 7.01 13.51
N LEU A 149 19.94 8.16 13.47
CA LEU A 149 19.60 8.83 12.21
C LEU A 149 20.85 9.40 11.51
N VAL A 150 21.79 10.02 12.26
CA VAL A 150 22.96 10.66 11.67
C VAL A 150 23.86 9.66 10.91
N PRO A 151 24.27 8.51 11.48
CA PRO A 151 25.04 7.52 10.74
C PRO A 151 24.30 6.93 9.54
N LEU A 152 22.97 6.71 9.69
CA LEU A 152 22.14 6.20 8.61
C LEU A 152 22.10 7.19 7.43
N PHE A 153 21.96 8.48 7.72
CA PHE A 153 21.99 9.53 6.69
C PHE A 153 23.34 9.56 5.95
N ILE A 154 24.44 9.51 6.69
CA ILE A 154 25.79 9.50 6.09
C ILE A 154 25.97 8.26 5.20
N SER A 155 25.53 7.10 5.66
CA SER A 155 25.58 5.86 4.88
C SER A 155 24.73 5.97 3.60
N ALA A 156 23.50 6.52 3.70
CA ALA A 156 22.63 6.73 2.57
C ALA A 156 23.24 7.68 1.51
N PHE A 157 23.86 8.78 1.95
CA PHE A 157 24.55 9.71 1.04
C PHE A 157 25.76 9.08 0.33
N ARG A 158 26.56 8.30 1.06
CA ARG A 158 27.67 7.56 0.43
C ARG A 158 27.18 6.63 -0.66
N ARG A 159 26.14 5.84 -0.38
CA ARG A 159 25.53 4.93 -1.36
C ARG A 159 24.92 5.68 -2.56
N ALA A 160 24.32 6.84 -2.33
CA ALA A 160 23.81 7.68 -3.40
C ALA A 160 24.95 8.18 -4.32
N ASN A 161 26.07 8.63 -3.76
CA ASN A 161 27.24 9.04 -4.53
C ASN A 161 27.86 7.87 -5.31
N ASP A 162 28.02 6.70 -4.68
CA ASP A 162 28.53 5.50 -5.34
C ASP A 162 27.63 5.07 -6.51
N LEU A 163 26.31 5.14 -6.31
CA LEU A 163 25.34 4.86 -7.37
C LEU A 163 25.45 5.88 -8.51
N ALA A 164 25.55 7.17 -8.19
CA ALA A 164 25.70 8.24 -9.18
C ALA A 164 26.94 8.03 -10.03
N MET A 165 28.09 7.78 -9.42
CA MET A 165 29.34 7.46 -10.13
C MET A 165 29.20 6.20 -11.01
N ALA A 166 28.54 5.16 -10.49
CA ALA A 166 28.30 3.93 -11.27
C ALA A 166 27.36 4.18 -12.47
N MET A 167 26.41 5.10 -12.35
CA MET A 167 25.51 5.49 -13.44
C MET A 167 26.25 6.32 -14.49
N GLU A 168 27.09 7.26 -14.08
CA GLU A 168 27.96 8.03 -14.98
C GLU A 168 28.94 7.14 -15.75
N ALA A 169 29.58 6.19 -15.07
CA ALA A 169 30.45 5.22 -15.70
C ALA A 169 29.75 4.32 -16.73
N ARG A 170 28.43 4.15 -16.60
CA ARG A 170 27.57 3.44 -17.56
C ARG A 170 26.96 4.37 -18.62
N CYS A 171 27.45 5.60 -18.74
CA CYS A 171 26.97 6.60 -19.68
C CYS A 171 25.47 6.88 -19.57
N TYR A 172 24.93 6.94 -18.38
CA TYR A 172 23.53 7.31 -18.16
C TYR A 172 23.27 8.76 -18.58
N ARG A 173 22.36 8.97 -19.53
CA ARG A 173 22.01 10.30 -20.08
C ARG A 173 20.50 10.61 -19.96
N GLY A 174 19.82 10.07 -18.95
CA GLY A 174 18.38 10.27 -18.79
C GLY A 174 17.52 9.19 -19.45
N GLY A 175 16.23 9.47 -19.62
CA GLY A 175 15.25 8.49 -20.07
C GLY A 175 15.02 8.41 -21.57
N GLU A 176 15.52 9.38 -22.37
CA GLU A 176 15.29 9.41 -23.80
C GLU A 176 16.11 8.34 -24.54
N GLY A 177 15.45 7.62 -25.45
CA GLY A 177 16.08 6.56 -26.26
C GLY A 177 16.43 5.26 -25.52
N ARG A 178 15.96 5.07 -24.29
CA ARG A 178 16.29 3.93 -23.46
C ARG A 178 15.30 2.79 -23.64
N THR A 179 15.80 1.56 -23.75
CA THR A 179 15.00 0.34 -23.79
C THR A 179 15.01 -0.37 -22.44
N LYS A 180 13.89 -0.99 -22.06
CA LYS A 180 13.79 -1.82 -20.83
C LYS A 180 14.24 -3.24 -21.14
N MET A 181 15.07 -3.83 -20.28
CA MET A 181 15.53 -5.21 -20.39
C MET A 181 14.40 -6.23 -20.24
N LYS A 182 13.39 -5.91 -19.42
CA LYS A 182 12.17 -6.70 -19.25
C LYS A 182 10.95 -5.76 -19.43
N PRO A 183 10.53 -5.47 -20.67
CA PRO A 183 9.36 -4.63 -20.88
C PRO A 183 8.08 -5.37 -20.45
N LEU A 184 7.13 -4.64 -19.86
CA LEU A 184 5.79 -5.15 -19.64
C LEU A 184 5.09 -5.31 -21.00
N ILE A 185 4.83 -6.54 -21.40
CA ILE A 185 4.15 -6.87 -22.65
C ILE A 185 2.71 -7.26 -22.31
N TYR A 186 1.75 -6.65 -23.03
CA TYR A 186 0.35 -7.01 -22.90
C TYR A 186 0.08 -8.37 -23.54
N HIS A 187 -0.50 -9.28 -22.76
CA HIS A 187 -0.96 -10.58 -23.22
C HIS A 187 -2.46 -10.55 -23.56
N LYS A 188 -2.94 -11.51 -24.32
CA LYS A 188 -4.39 -11.65 -24.65
C LYS A 188 -5.27 -11.71 -23.38
N ARG A 189 -4.74 -12.24 -22.28
CA ARG A 189 -5.41 -12.30 -20.97
C ARG A 189 -5.71 -10.92 -20.39
N ASP A 190 -4.82 -9.96 -20.64
CA ASP A 190 -4.97 -8.58 -20.12
C ASP A 190 -6.11 -7.85 -20.83
N TYR A 191 -6.24 -8.06 -22.16
CA TYR A 191 -7.36 -7.51 -22.93
C TYR A 191 -8.70 -8.09 -22.50
N ILE A 192 -8.76 -9.38 -22.17
CA ILE A 192 -9.96 -10.02 -21.61
C ILE A 192 -10.29 -9.41 -20.25
N ALA A 193 -9.29 -9.23 -19.38
CA ALA A 193 -9.48 -8.61 -18.07
C ALA A 193 -10.00 -7.17 -18.18
N TYR A 194 -9.44 -6.36 -19.08
CA TYR A 194 -9.95 -5.01 -19.36
C TYR A 194 -11.39 -5.03 -19.87
N GLY A 195 -11.71 -5.96 -20.77
CA GLY A 195 -13.08 -6.15 -21.26
C GLY A 195 -14.06 -6.50 -20.14
N CYS A 196 -13.69 -7.40 -19.24
CA CYS A 196 -14.51 -7.76 -18.07
C CYS A 196 -14.72 -6.59 -17.13
N ILE A 197 -13.66 -5.80 -16.85
CA ILE A 197 -13.75 -4.62 -15.98
C ILE A 197 -14.63 -3.55 -16.62
N ALA A 198 -14.47 -3.29 -17.92
CA ALA A 198 -15.32 -2.35 -18.65
C ALA A 198 -16.78 -2.77 -18.66
N ALA A 199 -17.06 -4.05 -18.92
CA ALA A 199 -18.41 -4.60 -18.87
C ALA A 199 -19.02 -4.46 -17.46
N TYR A 200 -18.26 -4.78 -16.42
CA TYR A 200 -18.69 -4.60 -15.02
C TYR A 200 -19.00 -3.13 -14.71
N MET A 201 -18.15 -2.20 -15.13
CA MET A 201 -18.37 -0.76 -14.95
C MET A 201 -19.68 -0.30 -15.62
N VAL A 202 -19.91 -0.71 -16.87
CA VAL A 202 -21.13 -0.39 -17.61
C VAL A 202 -22.36 -0.96 -16.91
N ILE A 203 -22.31 -2.23 -16.52
CA ILE A 203 -23.41 -2.88 -15.78
C ILE A 203 -23.69 -2.15 -14.47
N SER A 204 -22.67 -1.80 -13.71
CA SER A 204 -22.82 -1.07 -12.45
C SER A 204 -23.47 0.30 -12.63
N ILE A 205 -23.10 1.03 -13.70
CA ILE A 205 -23.69 2.34 -14.01
C ILE A 205 -25.15 2.18 -14.46
N VAL A 206 -25.44 1.18 -15.28
CA VAL A 206 -26.81 0.91 -15.76
C VAL A 206 -27.72 0.49 -14.60
N VAL A 207 -27.26 -0.44 -13.74
CA VAL A 207 -27.99 -0.90 -12.56
C VAL A 207 -28.19 0.24 -11.55
N GLY A 208 -27.17 1.08 -11.33
CA GLY A 208 -27.28 2.22 -10.43
C GLY A 208 -28.18 3.36 -10.94
N ARG A 209 -28.52 3.37 -12.25
CA ARG A 209 -29.49 4.31 -12.84
C ARG A 209 -30.92 3.75 -12.90
N LEU A 210 -31.09 2.45 -12.72
CA LEU A 210 -32.42 1.85 -12.63
C LEU A 210 -33.03 2.17 -11.26
N PRO A 211 -34.23 2.78 -11.18
CA PRO A 211 -34.87 3.20 -9.91
C PRO A 211 -35.37 2.00 -9.07
N PHE A 212 -34.85 0.82 -9.31
CA PHE A 212 -35.30 -0.45 -8.69
C PHE A 212 -34.54 -0.86 -7.44
N LEU A 213 -33.46 -0.14 -7.07
CA LEU A 213 -32.74 -0.39 -5.82
C LEU A 213 -32.70 0.92 -5.01
N PRO A 214 -33.52 0.99 -3.92
CA PRO A 214 -33.42 2.07 -2.93
C PRO A 214 -32.10 2.01 -2.16
#